data_1dc5c55976762f01f9c7b1bf93255bef
#
_entry.id   1dc5c55976762f01f9c7b1bf93255bef
#
_cell.length_a   1.000
_cell.length_b   1.000
_cell.length_c   1.000
_cell.angle_alpha   90.00
_cell.angle_beta   90.00
_cell.angle_gamma   90.00
#
_symmetry.space_group_name_H-M   'P 1'
#
loop_
_entity.id
_entity.type
_entity.pdbx_description
1 polymer ?
#
loop_
_entity_poly.entity_id
_entity_poly.type
_entity_poly.pdbx_seq_one_letter_code
_entity_poly.pdbx_strand_id
1 'polypeptide(L)'
;DKIIEENPNERWLASWETNRGCPFSCAFCDWGSATASKVSRMDLDRVYRELDWFSEHKVEFIFCCDANFGMLPRDYEIAKKAAENKKKYGYPHVLSVQNTKNARDRAYKVQKLLAETGLSKGVTLAMQSVDPHTLKSIKRDNISTEDYEELQKRFTEDGIPTYTEFILALPGDTYDGFANGVSNVIRS
;
A
#
# COMPACT_ATOMS: atom_id res chain seq x y z
N ASP A 1 6.91 1.30 25.97
CA ASP A 1 6.23 1.99 27.04
C ASP A 1 7.15 3.00 27.70
N LYS A 2 8.23 2.56 28.39
CA LYS A 2 9.14 3.44 29.11
C LYS A 2 9.70 4.60 28.25
N ILE A 3 10.09 4.34 27.00
CA ILE A 3 10.62 5.36 26.10
C ILE A 3 9.55 6.44 25.82
N ILE A 4 8.30 6.06 25.58
CA ILE A 4 7.20 6.99 25.34
C ILE A 4 6.87 7.78 26.63
N GLU A 5 6.84 7.10 27.78
CA GLU A 5 6.57 7.71 29.08
C GLU A 5 7.64 8.73 29.48
N GLU A 6 8.91 8.46 29.16
CA GLU A 6 10.05 9.36 29.41
C GLU A 6 10.13 10.53 28.43
N ASN A 7 9.42 10.43 27.28
CA ASN A 7 9.43 11.44 26.21
C ASN A 7 7.99 11.86 25.78
N PRO A 8 7.17 12.40 26.69
CA PRO A 8 5.74 12.64 26.44
C PRO A 8 5.45 13.76 25.43
N ASN A 9 6.45 14.58 25.10
CA ASN A 9 6.33 15.69 24.14
C ASN A 9 6.80 15.32 22.73
N GLU A 10 7.30 14.11 22.55
CA GLU A 10 7.77 13.64 21.24
C GLU A 10 6.63 13.12 20.39
N ARG A 11 6.76 13.27 19.07
CA ARG A 11 5.84 12.72 18.09
C ARG A 11 6.31 11.34 17.66
N TRP A 12 5.50 10.33 17.90
CA TRP A 12 5.87 8.95 17.68
C TRP A 12 5.40 8.43 16.31
N LEU A 13 6.33 7.74 15.66
CA LEU A 13 6.11 6.97 14.44
C LEU A 13 6.41 5.50 14.73
N ALA A 14 5.59 4.59 14.23
CA ALA A 14 5.81 3.16 14.31
C ALA A 14 6.01 2.56 12.91
N SER A 15 7.02 1.69 12.76
CA SER A 15 7.07 0.71 11.68
C SER A 15 6.38 -0.55 12.13
N TRP A 16 5.45 -1.06 11.33
CA TRP A 16 4.56 -2.14 11.71
C TRP A 16 4.43 -3.17 10.59
N GLU A 17 4.28 -4.43 10.96
CA GLU A 17 4.18 -5.53 10.02
C GLU A 17 3.02 -6.44 10.41
N THR A 18 2.05 -6.64 9.51
CA THR A 18 0.92 -7.56 9.72
C THR A 18 1.11 -8.87 9.00
N ASN A 19 1.88 -8.85 7.91
CA ASN A 19 2.36 -10.03 7.22
C ASN A 19 3.76 -9.76 6.65
N ARG A 20 4.50 -10.82 6.38
CA ARG A 20 5.85 -10.76 5.80
C ARG A 20 5.91 -11.57 4.52
N GLY A 21 6.52 -10.98 3.50
CA GLY A 21 6.76 -11.61 2.22
C GLY A 21 5.87 -11.08 1.09
N CYS A 22 6.23 -11.46 -0.14
CA CYS A 22 5.53 -11.08 -1.35
C CYS A 22 5.40 -12.28 -2.27
N PRO A 23 4.22 -12.58 -2.84
CA PRO A 23 4.04 -13.73 -3.72
C PRO A 23 4.52 -13.47 -5.15
N PHE A 24 4.96 -12.25 -5.45
CA PHE A 24 5.40 -11.85 -6.78
C PHE A 24 6.92 -11.94 -6.93
N SER A 25 7.38 -12.15 -8.16
CA SER A 25 8.79 -12.37 -8.51
C SER A 25 9.37 -11.25 -9.38
N CYS A 26 8.92 -10.01 -9.16
CA CYS A 26 9.43 -8.85 -9.92
C CYS A 26 10.95 -8.74 -9.81
N ALA A 27 11.67 -8.76 -10.95
CA ALA A 27 13.13 -8.87 -10.98
C ALA A 27 13.88 -7.65 -10.42
N PHE A 28 13.22 -6.50 -10.30
CA PHE A 28 13.79 -5.28 -9.72
C PHE A 28 13.56 -5.13 -8.21
N CYS A 29 12.78 -6.07 -7.62
CA CYS A 29 12.29 -5.95 -6.25
C CYS A 29 12.84 -7.07 -5.37
N ASP A 30 13.33 -6.73 -4.18
CA ASP A 30 13.93 -7.70 -3.26
C ASP A 30 12.94 -8.33 -2.26
N TRP A 31 11.71 -7.83 -2.16
CA TRP A 31 10.70 -8.36 -1.23
C TRP A 31 10.38 -9.85 -1.45
N GLY A 32 10.30 -10.29 -2.71
CA GLY A 32 10.00 -11.68 -3.05
C GLY A 32 11.21 -12.60 -2.89
N SER A 33 12.43 -12.12 -3.16
CA SER A 33 13.66 -12.89 -3.06
C SER A 33 13.99 -13.28 -1.62
N ALA A 34 13.90 -12.33 -0.69
CA ALA A 34 14.21 -12.51 0.73
C ALA A 34 13.31 -13.53 1.44
N THR A 35 12.09 -13.78 0.92
CA THR A 35 11.10 -14.65 1.54
C THR A 35 10.76 -15.88 0.72
N ALA A 36 11.48 -16.14 -0.38
CA ALA A 36 11.17 -17.20 -1.35
C ALA A 36 9.69 -17.16 -1.82
N SER A 37 9.16 -15.96 -2.03
CA SER A 37 7.79 -15.69 -2.48
C SER A 37 6.69 -16.21 -1.56
N LYS A 38 6.99 -16.54 -0.30
CA LYS A 38 6.00 -16.96 0.70
C LYS A 38 5.48 -15.75 1.47
N VAL A 39 4.19 -15.81 1.83
CA VAL A 39 3.55 -14.81 2.69
C VAL A 39 3.23 -15.45 4.04
N SER A 40 3.89 -14.99 5.09
CA SER A 40 3.63 -15.37 6.48
C SER A 40 2.77 -14.30 7.13
N ARG A 41 1.67 -14.73 7.78
CA ARG A 41 0.72 -13.83 8.45
C ARG A 41 1.02 -13.77 9.93
N MET A 42 1.05 -12.58 10.51
CA MET A 42 1.03 -12.41 11.95
C MET A 42 -0.35 -12.81 12.50
N ASP A 43 -0.39 -13.24 13.74
CA ASP A 43 -1.66 -13.53 14.43
C ASP A 43 -2.55 -12.28 14.46
N LEU A 44 -3.84 -12.43 14.14
CA LEU A 44 -4.75 -11.28 13.99
C LEU A 44 -5.05 -10.59 15.34
N ASP A 45 -5.16 -11.37 16.42
CA ASP A 45 -5.39 -10.82 17.75
C ASP A 45 -4.17 -10.02 18.24
N ARG A 46 -2.96 -10.49 17.89
CA ARG A 46 -1.73 -9.72 18.09
C ARG A 46 -1.76 -8.40 17.33
N VAL A 47 -2.10 -8.44 16.03
CA VAL A 47 -2.19 -7.25 15.17
C VAL A 47 -3.18 -6.22 15.75
N TYR A 48 -4.32 -6.67 16.26
CA TYR A 48 -5.31 -5.80 16.89
C TYR A 48 -4.81 -5.20 18.22
N ARG A 49 -4.18 -6.01 19.08
CA ARG A 49 -3.56 -5.49 20.31
C ARG A 49 -2.47 -4.46 20.05
N GLU A 50 -1.67 -4.65 19.03
CA GLU A 50 -0.65 -3.69 18.62
C GLU A 50 -1.27 -2.36 18.13
N LEU A 51 -2.34 -2.42 17.31
CA LEU A 51 -3.09 -1.24 16.90
C LEU A 51 -3.73 -0.49 18.07
N ASP A 52 -4.33 -1.22 19.02
CA ASP A 52 -4.89 -0.62 20.23
C ASP A 52 -3.79 0.09 21.02
N TRP A 53 -2.66 -0.58 21.21
CA TRP A 53 -1.51 -0.01 21.92
C TRP A 53 -0.97 1.26 21.26
N PHE A 54 -0.79 1.26 19.93
CA PHE A 54 -0.36 2.45 19.18
C PHE A 54 -1.32 3.63 19.41
N SER A 55 -2.61 3.36 19.37
CA SER A 55 -3.63 4.39 19.51
C SER A 55 -3.72 4.94 20.93
N GLU A 56 -3.63 4.07 21.95
CA GLU A 56 -3.63 4.43 23.37
C GLU A 56 -2.39 5.26 23.74
N HIS A 57 -1.25 4.98 23.09
CA HIS A 57 0.01 5.70 23.33
C HIS A 57 0.24 6.86 22.34
N LYS A 58 -0.82 7.27 21.62
CA LYS A 58 -0.82 8.44 20.73
C LYS A 58 0.25 8.39 19.63
N VAL A 59 0.53 7.20 19.09
CA VAL A 59 1.39 7.07 17.91
C VAL A 59 0.70 7.74 16.73
N GLU A 60 1.32 8.79 16.17
CA GLU A 60 0.69 9.61 15.14
C GLU A 60 0.70 8.96 13.77
N PHE A 61 1.81 8.34 13.42
CA PHE A 61 2.03 7.78 12.10
C PHE A 61 2.43 6.31 12.21
N ILE A 62 1.70 5.44 11.53
CA ILE A 62 2.04 4.02 11.40
C ILE A 62 2.43 3.77 9.95
N PHE A 63 3.66 3.31 9.74
CA PHE A 63 4.13 2.79 8.46
C PHE A 63 3.99 1.28 8.45
N CYS A 64 3.00 0.77 7.71
CA CYS A 64 2.82 -0.65 7.50
C CYS A 64 3.84 -1.16 6.48
N CYS A 65 4.74 -2.02 6.93
CA CYS A 65 5.83 -2.58 6.13
C CYS A 65 5.41 -3.77 5.26
N ASP A 66 4.13 -4.11 5.23
CA ASP A 66 3.62 -5.19 4.37
C ASP A 66 3.85 -4.86 2.90
N ALA A 67 4.38 -5.79 2.13
CA ALA A 67 4.69 -5.58 0.72
C ALA A 67 3.44 -5.35 -0.16
N ASN A 68 2.26 -5.81 0.27
CA ASN A 68 1.01 -5.76 -0.51
C ASN A 68 -0.21 -5.70 0.44
N PHE A 69 -0.46 -4.56 1.06
CA PHE A 69 -1.66 -4.38 1.88
C PHE A 69 -2.91 -4.28 0.99
N GLY A 70 -4.00 -4.93 1.40
CA GLY A 70 -5.21 -5.08 0.60
C GLY A 70 -5.23 -6.37 -0.24
N MET A 71 -4.16 -7.17 -0.23
CA MET A 71 -4.10 -8.47 -0.89
C MET A 71 -4.90 -9.54 -0.13
N LEU A 72 -4.81 -9.55 1.20
CA LEU A 72 -5.47 -10.53 2.05
C LEU A 72 -6.87 -10.08 2.47
N PRO A 73 -7.87 -10.97 2.59
CA PRO A 73 -9.20 -10.60 3.09
C PRO A 73 -9.19 -9.87 4.43
N ARG A 74 -8.28 -10.25 5.34
CA ARG A 74 -8.13 -9.66 6.67
C ARG A 74 -7.63 -8.21 6.66
N ASP A 75 -7.03 -7.73 5.57
CA ASP A 75 -6.48 -6.39 5.49
C ASP A 75 -7.58 -5.32 5.60
N TYR A 76 -8.78 -5.63 5.10
CA TYR A 76 -9.95 -4.78 5.30
C TYR A 76 -10.36 -4.67 6.77
N GLU A 77 -10.34 -5.79 7.51
CA GLU A 77 -10.66 -5.80 8.95
C GLU A 77 -9.60 -5.05 9.77
N ILE A 78 -8.33 -5.14 9.37
CA ILE A 78 -7.24 -4.38 9.98
C ILE A 78 -7.42 -2.88 9.75
N ALA A 79 -7.73 -2.47 8.50
CA ALA A 79 -8.03 -1.07 8.18
C ALA A 79 -9.25 -0.55 8.96
N LYS A 80 -10.30 -1.36 9.08
CA LYS A 80 -11.49 -1.05 9.87
C LYS A 80 -11.16 -0.85 11.35
N LYS A 81 -10.37 -1.74 11.94
CA LYS A 81 -9.90 -1.61 13.32
C LYS A 81 -9.11 -0.32 13.53
N ALA A 82 -8.22 0.04 12.58
CA ALA A 82 -7.49 1.31 12.64
C ALA A 82 -8.42 2.53 12.57
N ALA A 83 -9.46 2.48 11.73
CA ALA A 83 -10.48 3.53 11.64
C ALA A 83 -11.30 3.66 12.94
N GLU A 84 -11.70 2.55 13.54
CA GLU A 84 -12.38 2.52 14.83
C GLU A 84 -11.50 3.11 15.95
N ASN A 85 -10.23 2.77 15.97
CA ASN A 85 -9.27 3.31 16.92
C ASN A 85 -9.08 4.82 16.75
N LYS A 86 -8.92 5.30 15.51
CA LYS A 86 -8.87 6.73 15.24
C LYS A 86 -10.10 7.46 15.73
N LYS A 87 -11.28 6.91 15.53
CA LYS A 87 -12.53 7.48 16.03
C LYS A 87 -12.58 7.51 17.56
N LYS A 88 -12.07 6.47 18.22
CA LYS A 88 -12.11 6.33 19.69
C LYS A 88 -11.04 7.17 20.40
N TYR A 89 -9.80 7.13 19.89
CA TYR A 89 -8.62 7.69 20.56
C TYR A 89 -8.08 8.97 19.88
N GLY A 90 -8.53 9.28 18.66
CA GLY A 90 -7.95 10.31 17.80
C GLY A 90 -6.67 9.87 17.05
N TYR A 91 -6.19 8.67 17.31
CA TYR A 91 -4.95 8.09 16.77
C TYR A 91 -5.18 6.70 16.18
N PRO A 92 -4.33 6.29 15.20
CA PRO A 92 -3.27 7.07 14.56
C PRO A 92 -3.85 8.18 13.67
N HIS A 93 -3.04 9.21 13.38
CA HIS A 93 -3.43 10.21 12.38
C HIS A 93 -3.33 9.65 10.96
N VAL A 94 -2.32 8.82 10.71
CA VAL A 94 -2.05 8.20 9.41
C VAL A 94 -1.71 6.72 9.57
N LEU A 95 -2.27 5.89 8.71
CA LEU A 95 -1.83 4.53 8.44
C LEU A 95 -1.36 4.45 6.98
N SER A 96 -0.05 4.53 6.78
CA SER A 96 0.58 4.41 5.46
C SER A 96 0.77 2.95 5.10
N VAL A 97 0.30 2.54 3.95
CA VAL A 97 0.37 1.15 3.47
C VAL A 97 0.87 1.08 2.03
N GLN A 98 1.57 -0.01 1.69
CA GLN A 98 1.93 -0.33 0.31
C GLN A 98 0.76 -1.06 -0.37
N ASN A 99 0.08 -0.39 -1.29
CA ASN A 99 -1.10 -0.93 -1.94
C ASN A 99 -0.77 -2.15 -2.80
N THR A 100 -1.61 -3.19 -2.71
CA THR A 100 -1.47 -4.35 -3.58
C THR A 100 -1.81 -4.00 -5.03
N LYS A 101 -1.08 -4.59 -5.98
CA LYS A 101 -1.25 -4.29 -7.41
C LYS A 101 -2.39 -5.08 -8.09
N ASN A 102 -2.76 -6.27 -7.59
CA ASN A 102 -3.57 -7.22 -8.36
C ASN A 102 -4.93 -7.60 -7.70
N ALA A 103 -5.35 -6.94 -6.63
CA ALA A 103 -6.61 -7.23 -5.94
C ALA A 103 -7.60 -6.05 -6.02
N ARG A 104 -8.05 -5.72 -7.24
CA ARG A 104 -8.82 -4.51 -7.57
C ARG A 104 -9.88 -4.12 -6.53
N ASP A 105 -10.92 -4.92 -6.39
CA ASP A 105 -12.04 -4.55 -5.52
C ASP A 105 -11.67 -4.51 -4.04
N ARG A 106 -10.78 -5.40 -3.60
CA ARG A 106 -10.35 -5.42 -2.21
C ARG A 106 -9.42 -4.26 -1.90
N ALA A 107 -8.45 -4.01 -2.77
CA ALA A 107 -7.57 -2.85 -2.66
C ALA A 107 -8.36 -1.55 -2.65
N TYR A 108 -9.33 -1.40 -3.57
CA TYR A 108 -10.22 -0.26 -3.61
C TYR A 108 -10.97 -0.08 -2.29
N LYS A 109 -11.63 -1.13 -1.77
CA LYS A 109 -12.38 -1.04 -0.50
C LYS A 109 -11.52 -0.64 0.68
N VAL A 110 -10.30 -1.19 0.77
CA VAL A 110 -9.35 -0.84 1.83
C VAL A 110 -8.93 0.62 1.72
N GLN A 111 -8.50 1.05 0.54
CA GLN A 111 -8.02 2.42 0.32
C GLN A 111 -9.12 3.47 0.49
N LYS A 112 -10.33 3.18 0.01
CA LYS A 112 -11.50 4.02 0.23
C LYS A 112 -11.78 4.20 1.72
N LEU A 113 -11.79 3.12 2.51
CA LEU A 113 -11.98 3.18 3.95
C LEU A 113 -10.91 4.03 4.64
N LEU A 114 -9.62 3.83 4.27
CA LEU A 114 -8.53 4.62 4.84
C LEU A 114 -8.64 6.11 4.48
N ALA A 115 -9.04 6.44 3.26
CA ALA A 115 -9.23 7.83 2.82
C ALA A 115 -10.44 8.49 3.50
N GLU A 116 -11.60 7.84 3.51
CA GLU A 116 -12.83 8.34 4.14
C GLU A 116 -12.67 8.60 5.64
N THR A 117 -11.83 7.81 6.30
CA THR A 117 -11.52 7.98 7.73
C THR A 117 -10.33 8.90 7.99
N GLY A 118 -9.76 9.48 6.94
CA GLY A 118 -8.61 10.38 7.02
C GLY A 118 -7.32 9.71 7.46
N LEU A 119 -7.23 8.38 7.37
CA LEU A 119 -6.01 7.60 7.64
C LEU A 119 -5.03 7.61 6.48
N SER A 120 -5.48 7.92 5.26
CA SER A 120 -4.68 8.11 4.06
C SER A 120 -5.11 9.38 3.33
N LYS A 121 -4.18 9.99 2.59
CA LYS A 121 -4.46 11.18 1.75
C LYS A 121 -4.49 10.87 0.26
N GLY A 122 -4.17 9.66 -0.14
CA GLY A 122 -4.15 9.24 -1.54
C GLY A 122 -3.68 7.81 -1.71
N VAL A 123 -3.80 7.30 -2.92
CA VAL A 123 -3.56 5.89 -3.26
C VAL A 123 -2.51 5.77 -4.34
N THR A 124 -1.51 4.94 -4.11
CA THR A 124 -0.51 4.58 -5.12
C THR A 124 -1.02 3.43 -5.99
N LEU A 125 -1.10 3.66 -7.29
CA LEU A 125 -1.41 2.67 -8.31
C LEU A 125 -0.15 2.43 -9.17
N ALA A 126 0.86 1.75 -8.60
CA ALA A 126 2.18 1.62 -9.19
C ALA A 126 2.20 0.71 -10.43
N MET A 127 2.36 1.27 -11.61
CA MET A 127 2.49 0.54 -12.88
C MET A 127 3.93 0.10 -13.17
N GLN A 128 4.93 0.87 -12.75
CA GLN A 128 6.37 0.68 -12.98
C GLN A 128 6.77 0.77 -14.45
N SER A 129 6.04 0.14 -15.35
CA SER A 129 6.06 0.23 -16.82
C SER A 129 4.70 -0.22 -17.36
N VAL A 130 4.35 0.18 -18.56
CA VAL A 130 3.20 -0.33 -19.33
C VAL A 130 3.65 -1.01 -20.63
N ASP A 131 4.94 -1.01 -20.92
CA ASP A 131 5.50 -1.68 -22.08
C ASP A 131 5.53 -3.22 -21.88
N PRO A 132 4.89 -4.02 -22.75
CA PRO A 132 4.79 -5.45 -22.57
C PRO A 132 6.14 -6.18 -22.57
N HIS A 133 7.11 -5.70 -23.37
CA HIS A 133 8.44 -6.30 -23.44
C HIS A 133 9.21 -6.06 -22.14
N THR A 134 9.14 -4.84 -21.61
CA THR A 134 9.74 -4.45 -20.34
C THR A 134 9.09 -5.24 -19.19
N LEU A 135 7.76 -5.31 -19.13
CA LEU A 135 7.03 -6.06 -18.10
C LEU A 135 7.42 -7.55 -18.08
N LYS A 136 7.54 -8.16 -19.26
CA LYS A 136 8.02 -9.55 -19.40
C LYS A 136 9.45 -9.70 -18.89
N SER A 137 10.35 -8.79 -19.25
CA SER A 137 11.76 -8.81 -18.84
C SER A 137 11.93 -8.73 -17.33
N ILE A 138 11.10 -7.92 -16.65
CA ILE A 138 11.12 -7.75 -15.20
C ILE A 138 10.20 -8.72 -14.44
N LYS A 139 9.58 -9.67 -15.13
CA LYS A 139 8.66 -10.67 -14.55
C LYS A 139 7.54 -10.04 -13.72
N ARG A 140 6.95 -8.96 -14.25
CA ARG A 140 5.88 -8.25 -13.56
C ARG A 140 4.55 -8.40 -14.31
N ASP A 141 3.54 -8.91 -13.63
CA ASP A 141 2.16 -8.89 -14.07
C ASP A 141 1.49 -7.64 -13.50
N ASN A 142 1.18 -6.67 -14.36
CA ASN A 142 0.33 -5.55 -13.99
C ASN A 142 -1.15 -5.93 -14.08
N ILE A 143 -2.00 -5.12 -13.46
CA ILE A 143 -3.40 -5.05 -13.88
C ILE A 143 -3.46 -4.53 -15.31
N SER A 144 -4.53 -4.84 -16.05
CA SER A 144 -4.71 -4.30 -17.40
C SER A 144 -4.82 -2.76 -17.37
N THR A 145 -4.62 -2.12 -18.52
CA THR A 145 -4.80 -0.67 -18.63
C THR A 145 -6.25 -0.28 -18.34
N GLU A 146 -7.20 -1.06 -18.83
CA GLU A 146 -8.65 -0.89 -18.60
C GLU A 146 -9.00 -0.96 -17.10
N ASP A 147 -8.42 -1.92 -16.39
CA ASP A 147 -8.60 -2.07 -14.95
C ASP A 147 -7.98 -0.91 -14.16
N TYR A 148 -6.84 -0.41 -14.63
CA TYR A 148 -6.19 0.77 -14.06
C TYR A 148 -7.06 2.01 -14.23
N GLU A 149 -7.57 2.26 -15.43
CA GLU A 149 -8.45 3.39 -15.75
C GLU A 149 -9.75 3.33 -14.93
N GLU A 150 -10.36 2.15 -14.81
CA GLU A 150 -11.54 1.95 -13.97
C GLU A 150 -11.28 2.26 -12.51
N LEU A 151 -10.16 1.77 -11.93
CA LEU A 151 -9.80 2.08 -10.56
C LEU A 151 -9.54 3.57 -10.35
N GLN A 152 -8.82 4.20 -11.27
CA GLN A 152 -8.52 5.63 -11.21
C GLN A 152 -9.79 6.46 -11.26
N LYS A 153 -10.74 6.11 -12.15
CA LYS A 153 -12.05 6.75 -12.23
C LYS A 153 -12.82 6.61 -10.91
N ARG A 154 -12.91 5.41 -10.35
CA ARG A 154 -13.60 5.15 -9.06
C ARG A 154 -13.02 6.00 -7.93
N PHE A 155 -11.69 6.07 -7.81
CA PHE A 155 -11.05 6.91 -6.79
C PHE A 155 -11.29 8.40 -7.04
N THR A 156 -11.29 8.85 -8.29
CA THR A 156 -11.59 10.23 -8.66
C THR A 156 -13.04 10.60 -8.32
N GLU A 157 -14.01 9.73 -8.61
CA GLU A 157 -15.41 9.90 -8.24
C GLU A 157 -15.61 9.98 -6.72
N ASP A 158 -14.80 9.27 -5.94
CA ASP A 158 -14.77 9.35 -4.48
C ASP A 158 -13.95 10.56 -3.94
N GLY A 159 -13.35 11.38 -4.81
CA GLY A 159 -12.48 12.50 -4.40
C GLY A 159 -11.16 12.08 -3.79
N ILE A 160 -10.68 10.87 -4.08
CA ILE A 160 -9.44 10.31 -3.55
C ILE A 160 -8.31 10.49 -4.57
N PRO A 161 -7.24 11.26 -4.27
CA PRO A 161 -6.11 11.42 -5.16
C PRO A 161 -5.38 10.11 -5.42
N THR A 162 -4.99 9.87 -6.67
CA THR A 162 -4.17 8.73 -7.06
C THR A 162 -2.78 9.16 -7.52
N TYR A 163 -1.81 8.30 -7.29
CA TYR A 163 -0.43 8.45 -7.78
C TYR A 163 -0.07 7.23 -8.60
N THR A 164 0.69 7.46 -9.64
CA THR A 164 1.32 6.39 -10.42
C THR A 164 2.83 6.50 -10.33
N GLU A 165 3.49 5.35 -10.30
CA GLU A 165 4.94 5.24 -10.26
C GLU A 165 5.45 4.49 -11.50
N PHE A 166 6.50 5.05 -12.12
CA PHE A 166 7.26 4.43 -13.20
C PHE A 166 8.72 4.34 -12.81
N ILE A 167 9.37 3.25 -13.21
CA ILE A 167 10.82 3.08 -13.03
C ILE A 167 11.48 3.29 -14.39
N LEU A 168 12.38 4.25 -14.47
CA LEU A 168 13.17 4.56 -15.66
C LEU A 168 14.26 3.50 -15.88
N ALA A 169 14.48 3.14 -17.12
CA ALA A 169 15.57 2.25 -17.56
C ALA A 169 15.50 0.84 -16.93
N LEU A 170 14.32 0.28 -16.85
CA LEU A 170 14.14 -1.14 -16.49
C LEU A 170 14.75 -2.06 -17.57
N PRO A 171 15.16 -3.30 -17.25
CA PRO A 171 15.63 -4.26 -18.24
C PRO A 171 14.64 -4.44 -19.39
N GLY A 172 15.11 -4.22 -20.62
CA GLY A 172 14.29 -4.28 -21.83
C GLY A 172 13.52 -3.00 -22.16
N ASP A 173 13.65 -1.96 -21.35
CA ASP A 173 13.01 -0.67 -21.61
C ASP A 173 13.73 0.12 -22.72
N THR A 174 12.99 1.00 -23.39
CA THR A 174 13.48 1.93 -24.37
C THR A 174 12.99 3.34 -24.03
N TYR A 175 13.69 4.37 -24.55
CA TYR A 175 13.22 5.74 -24.38
C TYR A 175 11.78 5.94 -24.86
N ASP A 176 11.47 5.43 -26.05
CA ASP A 176 10.13 5.56 -26.63
C ASP A 176 9.09 4.76 -25.85
N GLY A 177 9.43 3.56 -25.36
CA GLY A 177 8.57 2.74 -24.52
C GLY A 177 8.21 3.45 -23.22
N PHE A 178 9.21 4.00 -22.53
CA PHE A 178 9.01 4.78 -21.30
C PHE A 178 8.19 6.05 -21.54
N ALA A 179 8.58 6.87 -22.54
CA ALA A 179 7.91 8.13 -22.85
C ALA A 179 6.45 7.93 -23.26
N ASN A 180 6.18 6.91 -24.10
CA ASN A 180 4.81 6.54 -24.48
C ASN A 180 4.01 6.04 -23.28
N GLY A 181 4.62 5.23 -22.41
CA GLY A 181 3.98 4.73 -21.19
C GLY A 181 3.52 5.85 -20.28
N VAL A 182 4.41 6.80 -19.98
CA VAL A 182 4.09 8.00 -19.18
C VAL A 182 2.97 8.82 -19.87
N SER A 183 3.09 9.04 -21.17
CA SER A 183 2.11 9.82 -21.95
C SER A 183 0.73 9.19 -21.94
N ASN A 184 0.64 7.85 -22.01
CA ASN A 184 -0.62 7.13 -21.98
C ASN A 184 -1.30 7.30 -20.61
N VAL A 185 -0.56 7.12 -19.53
CA VAL A 185 -1.11 7.24 -18.17
C VAL A 185 -1.55 8.67 -17.82
N ILE A 186 -0.87 9.69 -18.37
CA ILE A 186 -1.29 11.10 -18.19
C ILE A 186 -2.60 11.41 -18.93
N ARG A 187 -2.88 10.70 -20.02
CA ARG A 187 -4.10 10.91 -20.83
C ARG A 187 -5.31 10.12 -20.33
N SER A 188 -5.09 9.08 -19.52
CA SER A 188 -6.14 8.28 -18.88
C SER A 188 -6.78 9.06 -17.72
#